data_4e049626c5b1b677e4e5df7000e01821
#
_entry.id   4e049626c5b1b677e4e5df7000e01821
#
_cell.length_a   1.000
_cell.length_b   1.000
_cell.length_c   1.000
_cell.angle_alpha   90.00
_cell.angle_beta   90.00
_cell.angle_gamma   90.00
#
_symmetry.space_group_name_H-M   'P 1'
#
loop_
_entity.id
_entity.type
_entity.pdbx_description
1 polymer ?
#
loop_
_entity_poly.entity_id
_entity_poly.type
_entity_poly.pdbx_seq_one_letter_code
_entity_poly.pdbx_strand_id
1 'polypeptide(L)'
;MKKSFLQLSSIMLLFVFCCSTLFAQKKNKNLAAFYNYEVQCMGAGMDGTQLVKVWGYGKKPNDAIEQAKKNAVQAVIFKGIANGERGCMQKPLVTSHGSEQQFQDYFNAFFQAGGKYLNYVNLSSDGSIDPKDRLKIGKQYKVGVIVSVNHAQLRKELEAAGIIKKLGEGF
;
A
#
# COMPACT_ATOMS: atom_id res chain seq x y z
N MET A 1 13.69 -47.26 -38.82
CA MET A 1 12.45 -46.75 -38.21
C MET A 1 12.54 -46.49 -36.69
N LYS A 2 13.28 -47.28 -35.89
CA LYS A 2 13.39 -47.04 -34.42
C LYS A 2 14.15 -45.76 -34.01
N LYS A 3 15.15 -45.31 -34.76
CA LYS A 3 15.96 -44.12 -34.43
C LYS A 3 15.21 -42.80 -34.62
N SER A 4 14.30 -42.71 -35.60
CA SER A 4 13.48 -41.50 -35.81
C SER A 4 12.44 -41.27 -34.71
N PHE A 5 11.92 -42.35 -34.15
CA PHE A 5 10.93 -42.25 -33.06
C PHE A 5 11.52 -41.75 -31.74
N LEU A 6 12.78 -42.13 -31.43
CA LEU A 6 13.49 -41.64 -30.24
C LEU A 6 13.84 -40.14 -30.34
N GLN A 7 14.19 -39.67 -31.55
CA GLN A 7 14.50 -38.24 -31.74
C GLN A 7 13.25 -37.35 -31.65
N LEU A 8 12.10 -37.81 -32.18
CA LEU A 8 10.83 -37.06 -32.00
C LEU A 8 10.39 -36.95 -30.54
N SER A 9 10.56 -38.06 -29.79
CA SER A 9 10.23 -38.09 -28.37
C SER A 9 11.09 -37.12 -27.53
N SER A 10 12.39 -37.02 -27.84
CA SER A 10 13.31 -36.10 -27.15
C SER A 10 13.01 -34.63 -27.43
N ILE A 11 12.60 -34.29 -28.65
CA ILE A 11 12.24 -32.90 -29.03
C ILE A 11 10.93 -32.50 -28.35
N MET A 12 9.96 -33.40 -28.23
CA MET A 12 8.68 -33.13 -27.57
C MET A 12 8.85 -32.92 -26.07
N LEU A 13 9.78 -33.64 -25.40
CA LEU A 13 10.09 -33.48 -23.98
C LEU A 13 10.75 -32.11 -23.69
N LEU A 14 11.61 -31.62 -24.60
CA LEU A 14 12.25 -30.31 -24.49
C LEU A 14 11.26 -29.16 -24.65
N PHE A 15 10.21 -29.32 -25.46
CA PHE A 15 9.19 -28.27 -25.66
C PHE A 15 8.26 -28.09 -24.45
N VAL A 16 7.96 -29.17 -23.71
CA VAL A 16 7.12 -29.14 -22.53
C VAL A 16 7.85 -28.44 -21.36
N PHE A 17 9.18 -28.54 -21.29
CA PHE A 17 9.97 -27.92 -20.21
C PHE A 17 10.14 -26.39 -20.37
N CYS A 18 10.01 -25.87 -21.60
CA CYS A 18 10.16 -24.44 -21.88
C CYS A 18 8.91 -23.60 -21.55
N CYS A 19 7.72 -24.22 -21.44
CA CYS A 19 6.46 -23.51 -21.16
C CYS A 19 6.23 -23.19 -19.68
N SER A 20 6.99 -23.79 -18.75
CA SER A 20 6.77 -23.62 -17.30
C SER A 20 7.43 -22.37 -16.69
N THR A 21 8.26 -21.63 -17.43
CA THR A 21 9.00 -20.47 -16.89
C THR A 21 8.32 -19.11 -17.11
N LEU A 22 7.18 -19.05 -17.81
CA LEU A 22 6.55 -17.78 -18.19
C LEU A 22 5.55 -17.22 -17.16
N PHE A 23 5.29 -17.92 -16.05
CA PHE A 23 4.30 -17.46 -15.05
C PHE A 23 4.87 -16.67 -13.87
N ALA A 24 6.19 -16.48 -13.76
CA ALA A 24 6.81 -15.95 -12.55
C ALA A 24 7.06 -14.43 -12.52
N GLN A 25 6.79 -13.66 -13.57
CA GLN A 25 7.25 -12.25 -13.64
C GLN A 25 6.17 -11.16 -13.55
N LYS A 26 4.94 -11.46 -13.17
CA LYS A 26 3.87 -10.44 -13.14
C LYS A 26 3.64 -9.76 -11.78
N LYS A 27 4.37 -10.14 -10.71
CA LYS A 27 4.05 -9.77 -9.33
C LYS A 27 4.71 -8.50 -8.77
N ASN A 28 5.73 -7.92 -9.40
CA ASN A 28 6.54 -6.86 -8.76
C ASN A 28 6.37 -5.42 -9.26
N LYS A 29 5.52 -5.14 -10.24
CA LYS A 29 5.38 -3.76 -10.78
C LYS A 29 4.48 -2.84 -9.95
N ASN A 30 3.67 -3.37 -9.04
CA ASN A 30 2.70 -2.56 -8.29
C ASN A 30 3.24 -1.98 -6.97
N LEU A 31 4.25 -2.59 -6.34
CA LEU A 31 4.76 -2.13 -5.05
C LEU A 31 5.53 -0.79 -5.18
N ALA A 32 6.44 -0.67 -6.14
CA ALA A 32 7.25 0.55 -6.32
C ALA A 32 6.42 1.79 -6.70
N ALA A 33 5.27 1.61 -7.37
CA ALA A 33 4.36 2.71 -7.70
C ALA A 33 3.61 3.25 -6.47
N PHE A 34 3.51 2.46 -5.40
CA PHE A 34 2.82 2.85 -4.16
C PHE A 34 3.60 3.86 -3.33
N TYR A 35 4.93 3.94 -3.44
CA TYR A 35 5.75 4.77 -2.56
C TYR A 35 5.97 6.21 -3.04
N ASN A 36 5.54 6.55 -4.26
CA ASN A 36 5.74 7.88 -4.87
C ASN A 36 4.54 8.80 -4.64
N TYR A 37 4.08 8.91 -3.40
CA TYR A 37 3.02 9.86 -3.03
C TYR A 37 3.52 10.87 -2.00
N GLU A 38 2.96 12.06 -2.07
CA GLU A 38 3.19 13.11 -1.09
C GLU A 38 2.26 12.91 0.10
N VAL A 39 2.81 13.03 1.31
CA VAL A 39 2.06 13.04 2.56
C VAL A 39 2.60 14.15 3.46
N GLN A 40 1.71 14.92 4.06
CA GLN A 40 2.02 16.01 4.96
C GLN A 40 1.19 15.89 6.23
N CYS A 41 1.83 16.05 7.37
CA CYS A 41 1.14 16.16 8.66
C CYS A 41 0.33 17.44 8.71
N MET A 42 -0.92 17.35 9.14
CA MET A 42 -1.82 18.47 9.42
C MET A 42 -2.16 18.58 10.92
N GLY A 43 -1.55 17.70 11.75
CA GLY A 43 -1.75 17.65 13.19
C GLY A 43 -2.06 16.24 13.71
N ALA A 44 -2.30 16.15 15.01
CA ALA A 44 -2.73 14.91 15.67
C ALA A 44 -4.00 15.17 16.47
N GLY A 45 -4.94 14.23 16.43
CA GLY A 45 -6.13 14.21 17.25
C GLY A 45 -5.85 13.69 18.67
N MET A 46 -6.72 14.06 19.61
CA MET A 46 -6.57 13.67 21.03
C MET A 46 -6.74 12.15 21.27
N ASP A 47 -7.36 11.44 20.34
CA ASP A 47 -7.59 9.99 20.38
C ASP A 47 -6.48 9.15 19.73
N GLY A 48 -5.32 9.77 19.45
CA GLY A 48 -4.20 9.12 18.75
C GLY A 48 -4.38 8.99 17.24
N THR A 49 -5.33 9.71 16.66
CA THR A 49 -5.45 9.85 15.21
C THR A 49 -4.39 10.79 14.67
N GLN A 50 -3.95 10.54 13.45
CA GLN A 50 -3.05 11.42 12.70
C GLN A 50 -3.82 12.05 11.55
N LEU A 51 -3.88 13.37 11.53
CA LEU A 51 -4.49 14.15 10.47
C LEU A 51 -3.43 14.41 9.39
N VAL A 52 -3.65 13.93 8.18
CA VAL A 52 -2.68 14.04 7.11
C VAL A 52 -3.32 14.51 5.81
N LYS A 53 -2.63 15.37 5.09
CA LYS A 53 -2.92 15.68 3.69
C LYS A 53 -2.12 14.74 2.81
N VAL A 54 -2.81 14.05 1.90
CA VAL A 54 -2.21 13.03 1.06
C VAL A 54 -2.78 13.08 -0.35
N TRP A 55 -1.94 12.80 -1.35
CA TRP A 55 -2.33 12.78 -2.76
C TRP A 55 -2.44 11.36 -3.28
N GLY A 56 -3.47 11.14 -4.09
CA GLY A 56 -3.67 9.91 -4.85
C GLY A 56 -3.84 10.20 -6.34
N TYR A 57 -3.61 9.18 -7.14
CA TYR A 57 -3.80 9.21 -8.59
C TYR A 57 -4.86 8.18 -8.99
N GLY A 58 -5.72 8.52 -9.96
CA GLY A 58 -6.76 7.63 -10.44
C GLY A 58 -7.29 8.04 -11.81
N LYS A 59 -7.97 7.12 -12.49
CA LYS A 59 -8.63 7.42 -13.77
C LYS A 59 -9.83 8.34 -13.60
N LYS A 60 -10.47 8.28 -12.43
CA LYS A 60 -11.57 9.14 -12.01
C LYS A 60 -11.19 9.81 -10.67
N PRO A 61 -11.81 10.95 -10.32
CA PRO A 61 -11.54 11.59 -9.04
C PRO A 61 -11.76 10.66 -7.83
N ASN A 62 -12.82 9.87 -7.83
CA ASN A 62 -13.10 8.93 -6.74
C ASN A 62 -12.03 7.84 -6.62
N ASP A 63 -11.51 7.32 -7.73
CA ASP A 63 -10.39 6.36 -7.71
C ASP A 63 -9.14 6.99 -7.08
N ALA A 64 -8.89 8.28 -7.38
CA ALA A 64 -7.78 9.02 -6.80
C ALA A 64 -7.96 9.25 -5.30
N ILE A 65 -9.18 9.52 -4.83
CA ILE A 65 -9.51 9.65 -3.40
C ILE A 65 -9.27 8.31 -2.67
N GLU A 66 -9.77 7.21 -3.22
CA GLU A 66 -9.55 5.88 -2.61
C GLU A 66 -8.06 5.50 -2.59
N GLN A 67 -7.32 5.85 -3.64
CA GLN A 67 -5.87 5.67 -3.65
C GLN A 67 -5.18 6.55 -2.60
N ALA A 68 -5.64 7.80 -2.40
CA ALA A 68 -5.11 8.69 -1.38
C ALA A 68 -5.34 8.14 0.04
N LYS A 69 -6.53 7.61 0.35
CA LYS A 69 -6.80 6.93 1.64
C LYS A 69 -5.84 5.76 1.86
N LYS A 70 -5.64 4.93 0.83
CA LYS A 70 -4.69 3.82 0.87
C LYS A 70 -3.27 4.31 1.15
N ASN A 71 -2.82 5.35 0.44
CA ASN A 71 -1.51 5.96 0.61
C ASN A 71 -1.31 6.51 2.03
N ALA A 72 -2.35 7.09 2.65
CA ALA A 72 -2.28 7.59 4.02
C ALA A 72 -1.99 6.46 5.03
N VAL A 73 -2.73 5.35 4.93
CA VAL A 73 -2.51 4.19 5.80
C VAL A 73 -1.13 3.56 5.55
N GLN A 74 -0.71 3.46 4.29
CA GLN A 74 0.64 2.99 3.94
C GLN A 74 1.73 3.88 4.51
N ALA A 75 1.54 5.21 4.50
CA ALA A 75 2.51 6.13 5.08
C ALA A 75 2.70 5.84 6.57
N VAL A 76 1.62 5.66 7.32
CA VAL A 76 1.68 5.33 8.75
C VAL A 76 2.35 3.98 8.99
N ILE A 77 2.08 2.98 8.15
CA ILE A 77 2.64 1.63 8.33
C ILE A 77 4.13 1.58 7.96
N PHE A 78 4.53 2.12 6.79
CA PHE A 78 5.83 1.81 6.18
C PHE A 78 6.78 3.00 6.00
N LYS A 79 6.26 4.22 5.91
CA LYS A 79 7.07 5.39 5.56
C LYS A 79 7.35 6.33 6.73
N GLY A 80 6.37 6.49 7.62
CA GLY A 80 6.35 7.58 8.58
C GLY A 80 5.93 8.91 7.93
N ILE A 81 5.65 9.92 8.76
CA ILE A 81 5.15 11.24 8.31
C ILE A 81 6.10 12.31 8.83
N ALA A 82 7.12 12.64 8.02
CA ALA A 82 8.17 13.57 8.40
C ALA A 82 7.89 15.03 7.98
N ASN A 83 7.03 15.24 6.97
CA ASN A 83 6.76 16.56 6.41
C ASN A 83 5.47 17.15 6.96
N GLY A 84 5.36 18.47 7.00
CA GLY A 84 4.17 19.22 7.43
C GLY A 84 4.27 19.73 8.85
N GLU A 85 3.13 19.85 9.53
CA GLU A 85 3.03 20.35 10.89
C GLU A 85 3.55 19.33 11.91
N ARG A 86 3.74 19.78 13.16
CA ARG A 86 4.13 18.88 14.26
C ARG A 86 2.92 18.08 14.75
N GLY A 87 3.19 16.90 15.31
CA GLY A 87 2.18 16.06 15.96
C GLY A 87 2.03 14.67 15.36
N CYS A 88 2.32 14.48 14.08
CA CYS A 88 2.30 13.14 13.50
C CYS A 88 3.55 12.32 13.86
N MET A 89 3.41 11.00 13.88
CA MET A 89 4.50 10.07 14.10
C MET A 89 5.43 10.03 12.90
N GLN A 90 6.67 10.50 13.10
CA GLN A 90 7.67 10.52 12.03
C GLN A 90 8.18 9.11 11.66
N LYS A 91 8.19 8.19 12.64
CA LYS A 91 8.61 6.81 12.40
C LYS A 91 7.42 5.94 11.96
N PRO A 92 7.62 5.03 10.99
CA PRO A 92 6.60 4.08 10.59
C PRO A 92 6.33 3.06 11.71
N LEU A 93 5.16 2.39 11.65
CA LEU A 93 4.82 1.30 12.56
C LEU A 93 5.70 0.06 12.31
N VAL A 94 5.96 -0.26 11.04
CA VAL A 94 6.83 -1.37 10.63
C VAL A 94 8.22 -0.82 10.36
N THR A 95 9.14 -1.09 11.27
CA THR A 95 10.54 -0.62 11.19
C THR A 95 11.52 -1.69 10.73
N SER A 96 11.11 -2.97 10.78
CA SER A 96 11.97 -4.09 10.39
C SER A 96 12.04 -4.22 8.87
N HIS A 97 13.25 -4.22 8.33
CA HIS A 97 13.48 -4.44 6.90
C HIS A 97 12.97 -5.83 6.48
N GLY A 98 12.29 -5.90 5.35
CA GLY A 98 11.77 -7.16 4.82
C GLY A 98 10.42 -7.61 5.37
N SER A 99 9.87 -6.96 6.40
CA SER A 99 8.56 -7.34 6.95
C SER A 99 7.43 -7.23 5.93
N GLU A 100 7.49 -6.27 5.00
CA GLU A 100 6.49 -6.16 3.94
C GLU A 100 6.48 -7.38 3.03
N GLN A 101 7.64 -7.88 2.64
CA GLN A 101 7.78 -9.08 1.83
C GLN A 101 7.38 -10.33 2.62
N GLN A 102 7.78 -10.43 3.88
CA GLN A 102 7.45 -11.54 4.76
C GLN A 102 5.93 -11.68 4.96
N PHE A 103 5.21 -10.56 5.08
CA PHE A 103 3.77 -10.51 5.29
C PHE A 103 3.00 -10.06 4.03
N GLN A 104 3.55 -10.32 2.84
CA GLN A 104 2.99 -9.84 1.58
C GLN A 104 1.53 -10.25 1.37
N ASP A 105 1.16 -11.48 1.70
CA ASP A 105 -0.21 -11.97 1.51
C ASP A 105 -1.19 -11.25 2.44
N TYR A 106 -0.78 -11.00 3.69
CA TYR A 106 -1.56 -10.17 4.62
C TYR A 106 -1.77 -8.76 4.04
N PHE A 107 -0.70 -8.08 3.61
CA PHE A 107 -0.81 -6.72 3.10
C PHE A 107 -1.55 -6.64 1.76
N ASN A 108 -1.45 -7.65 0.90
CA ASN A 108 -2.26 -7.73 -0.31
C ASN A 108 -3.77 -7.79 0.01
N ALA A 109 -4.17 -8.62 0.98
CA ALA A 109 -5.55 -8.70 1.44
C ALA A 109 -5.99 -7.42 2.20
N PHE A 110 -5.11 -6.86 3.03
CA PHE A 110 -5.37 -5.66 3.81
C PHE A 110 -5.64 -4.45 2.91
N PHE A 111 -4.84 -4.26 1.84
CA PHE A 111 -4.91 -3.14 0.91
C PHE A 111 -5.73 -3.40 -0.36
N GLN A 112 -6.41 -4.52 -0.51
CA GLN A 112 -7.29 -4.74 -1.67
C GLN A 112 -8.43 -3.72 -1.72
N ALA A 113 -9.13 -3.62 -2.84
CA ALA A 113 -10.33 -2.78 -2.95
C ALA A 113 -11.39 -3.21 -1.92
N GLY A 114 -11.87 -2.27 -1.09
CA GLY A 114 -12.77 -2.58 0.03
C GLY A 114 -12.12 -3.29 1.21
N GLY A 115 -10.77 -3.37 1.26
CA GLY A 115 -10.03 -4.09 2.29
C GLY A 115 -10.03 -3.41 3.66
N LYS A 116 -9.45 -4.12 4.64
CA LYS A 116 -9.44 -3.71 6.06
C LYS A 116 -8.83 -2.31 6.33
N TYR A 117 -7.95 -1.81 5.46
CA TYR A 117 -7.35 -0.48 5.63
C TYR A 117 -8.40 0.64 5.78
N LEU A 118 -9.58 0.46 5.19
CA LEU A 118 -10.69 1.43 5.28
C LEU A 118 -11.22 1.63 6.71
N ASN A 119 -11.04 0.65 7.59
CA ASN A 119 -11.45 0.75 8.99
C ASN A 119 -10.58 1.72 9.80
N TYR A 120 -9.43 2.13 9.25
CA TYR A 120 -8.43 2.93 9.95
C TYR A 120 -8.27 4.33 9.35
N VAL A 121 -9.02 4.67 8.30
CA VAL A 121 -8.90 5.96 7.61
C VAL A 121 -10.26 6.56 7.27
N ASN A 122 -10.47 7.81 7.64
CA ASN A 122 -11.67 8.57 7.31
C ASN A 122 -11.30 9.89 6.64
N LEU A 123 -12.15 10.37 5.72
CA LEU A 123 -12.05 11.75 5.24
C LEU A 123 -12.32 12.70 6.41
N SER A 124 -11.47 13.70 6.58
CA SER A 124 -11.58 14.67 7.69
C SER A 124 -12.58 15.79 7.40
N SER A 125 -12.97 15.93 6.14
CA SER A 125 -13.98 16.91 5.70
C SER A 125 -15.23 16.18 5.21
N ASP A 126 -16.30 16.94 4.99
CA ASP A 126 -17.55 16.52 4.36
C ASP A 126 -17.41 15.93 2.95
N GLY A 127 -16.17 15.64 2.52
CA GLY A 127 -15.85 15.15 1.18
C GLY A 127 -15.58 16.29 0.18
N SER A 128 -15.67 17.54 0.60
CA SER A 128 -15.30 18.67 -0.26
C SER A 128 -13.79 18.68 -0.49
N ILE A 129 -13.39 18.79 -1.75
CA ILE A 129 -11.98 18.87 -2.17
C ILE A 129 -11.76 20.27 -2.73
N ASP A 130 -10.77 20.95 -2.15
CA ASP A 130 -10.35 22.27 -2.67
C ASP A 130 -10.00 22.14 -4.17
N PRO A 131 -10.52 23.00 -5.05
CA PRO A 131 -10.20 22.99 -6.49
C PRO A 131 -8.70 22.94 -6.79
N LYS A 132 -7.86 23.56 -5.97
CA LYS A 132 -6.39 23.53 -6.11
C LYS A 132 -5.78 22.14 -5.84
N ASP A 133 -6.49 21.30 -5.11
CA ASP A 133 -6.08 19.92 -4.77
C ASP A 133 -6.66 18.89 -5.76
N ARG A 134 -7.34 19.34 -6.82
CA ARG A 134 -7.93 18.49 -7.85
C ARG A 134 -7.38 18.82 -9.22
N LEU A 135 -6.36 18.10 -9.65
CA LEU A 135 -5.66 18.36 -10.91
C LEU A 135 -5.93 17.23 -11.91
N LYS A 136 -6.15 17.58 -13.17
CA LYS A 136 -6.18 16.63 -14.28
C LYS A 136 -4.81 16.61 -14.95
N ILE A 137 -4.13 15.46 -14.93
CA ILE A 137 -2.80 15.27 -15.49
C ILE A 137 -2.90 14.21 -16.60
N GLY A 138 -2.96 14.65 -17.84
CA GLY A 138 -3.17 13.77 -18.97
C GLY A 138 -4.51 13.01 -18.86
N LYS A 139 -4.43 11.69 -18.78
CA LYS A 139 -5.60 10.79 -18.66
C LYS A 139 -5.97 10.43 -17.20
N GLN A 140 -5.28 11.04 -16.22
CA GLN A 140 -5.47 10.75 -14.81
C GLN A 140 -5.83 12.00 -14.02
N TYR A 141 -6.39 11.80 -12.84
CA TYR A 141 -6.61 12.84 -11.83
C TYR A 141 -5.59 12.64 -10.71
N LYS A 142 -4.94 13.73 -10.28
CA LYS A 142 -4.23 13.84 -9.01
C LYS A 142 -5.16 14.56 -8.04
N VAL A 143 -5.47 13.93 -6.92
CA VAL A 143 -6.39 14.51 -5.92
C VAL A 143 -5.71 14.49 -4.57
N GLY A 144 -5.66 15.65 -3.92
CA GLY A 144 -5.22 15.81 -2.53
C GLY A 144 -6.42 15.79 -1.59
N VAL A 145 -6.37 14.99 -0.55
CA VAL A 145 -7.41 14.93 0.48
C VAL A 145 -6.81 15.01 1.87
N ILE A 146 -7.57 15.54 2.82
CA ILE A 146 -7.23 15.48 4.23
C ILE A 146 -7.98 14.30 4.84
N VAL A 147 -7.24 13.41 5.46
CA VAL A 147 -7.77 12.21 6.12
C VAL A 147 -7.26 12.10 7.55
N SER A 148 -8.07 11.51 8.41
CA SER A 148 -7.65 11.05 9.72
C SER A 148 -7.31 9.56 9.67
N VAL A 149 -6.12 9.19 10.16
CA VAL A 149 -5.69 7.79 10.27
C VAL A 149 -5.61 7.42 11.76
N ASN A 150 -6.34 6.38 12.16
CA ASN A 150 -6.31 5.88 13.53
C ASN A 150 -5.05 5.04 13.77
N HIS A 151 -3.96 5.72 14.12
CA HIS A 151 -2.65 5.11 14.36
C HIS A 151 -2.69 4.08 15.51
N ALA A 152 -3.41 4.36 16.58
CA ALA A 152 -3.46 3.47 17.75
C ALA A 152 -4.17 2.15 17.43
N GLN A 153 -5.30 2.18 16.73
CA GLN A 153 -6.01 0.97 16.31
C GLN A 153 -5.23 0.20 15.25
N LEU A 154 -4.62 0.92 14.30
CA LEU A 154 -3.80 0.31 13.26
C LEU A 154 -2.60 -0.43 13.87
N ARG A 155 -1.97 0.14 14.90
CA ARG A 155 -0.91 -0.53 15.66
C ARG A 155 -1.41 -1.83 16.30
N LYS A 156 -2.56 -1.80 16.98
CA LYS A 156 -3.16 -3.00 17.60
C LYS A 156 -3.46 -4.09 16.57
N GLU A 157 -3.95 -3.73 15.39
CA GLU A 157 -4.18 -4.70 14.30
C GLU A 157 -2.88 -5.38 13.86
N LEU A 158 -1.81 -4.61 13.68
CA LEU A 158 -0.50 -5.16 13.28
C LEU A 158 0.15 -6.01 14.38
N GLU A 159 -0.05 -5.64 15.66
CA GLU A 159 0.36 -6.46 16.82
C GLU A 159 -0.42 -7.78 16.88
N ALA A 160 -1.74 -7.75 16.67
CA ALA A 160 -2.58 -8.94 16.63
C ALA A 160 -2.24 -9.87 15.46
N ALA A 161 -1.82 -9.31 14.33
CA ALA A 161 -1.34 -10.06 13.16
C ALA A 161 0.11 -10.58 13.32
N GLY A 162 0.80 -10.27 14.43
CA GLY A 162 2.20 -10.68 14.66
C GLY A 162 3.22 -9.99 13.75
N ILE A 163 2.84 -8.87 13.12
CA ILE A 163 3.71 -8.13 12.20
C ILE A 163 4.68 -7.23 12.96
N ILE A 164 4.23 -6.66 14.07
CA ILE A 164 5.05 -5.87 14.98
C ILE A 164 4.95 -6.41 16.40
N LYS A 165 5.99 -6.17 17.20
CA LYS A 165 6.00 -6.57 18.61
C LYS A 165 4.99 -5.75 19.42
N LYS A 166 4.35 -6.37 20.40
CA LYS A 166 3.49 -5.67 21.36
C LYS A 166 4.31 -4.69 22.21
N LEU A 167 3.67 -3.59 22.60
CA LEU A 167 4.28 -2.66 23.55
C LEU A 167 4.52 -3.40 24.88
N GLY A 168 5.76 -3.43 25.34
CA GLY A 168 6.17 -4.13 26.58
C GLY A 168 6.80 -5.51 26.40
N GLU A 169 6.79 -6.09 25.21
CA GLU A 169 7.49 -7.36 24.91
C GLU A 169 8.92 -7.14 24.43
N GLY A 170 9.72 -6.32 25.10
CA GLY A 170 11.04 -5.96 24.57
C GLY A 170 12.11 -5.56 25.60
N PHE A 171 11.96 -6.04 26.85
CA PHE A 171 12.99 -5.90 27.88
C PHE A 171 13.33 -7.25 28.45
#